data_cd88ac7721ec728fab83aaeb0e604073
#
_entry.id   cd88ac7721ec728fab83aaeb0e604073
#
_cell.length_a   1.000
_cell.length_b   1.000
_cell.length_c   1.000
_cell.angle_alpha   90.00
_cell.angle_beta   90.00
_cell.angle_gamma   90.00
#
_symmetry.space_group_name_H-M   'P 1'
#
loop_
_entity.id
_entity.type
_entity.pdbx_description
1 polymer ?
#
loop_
_entity_poly.entity_id
_entity_poly.type
_entity_poly.pdbx_seq_one_letter_code
_entity_poly.pdbx_strand_id
1 'polypeptide(L)'
;MKSSNIIFLYLFYSLMGSTIEDRLDKAGKNKNEIQRAIAQVSKNHSTGMEWLILHMPIEDLKTVNSKFLIENCQLAYKARKQSSWGRSIPDSIFFQYVLPFANLNERRDDWRGDFYKRFYDIMNSSKSAYEATAKLNNIMFDRIGVKYSTKRPKADQSPYESIEAGLASCTGLSFLLVDACRSIGVPARFVGTPMWYNDSGNHSWVEIWDNGWHFTGAIEPTGDELNKVWFADRASKAVKGDIKYGIYAATWADSDLYFPMDWLKDVKTYNAIDVSDRYIKSYGDEFVPIRIRVFDSKGERIATSVMVTGKDNFSFEGKSKDETCDANDHLTLMLPKGRDFIVQINEVKKTIRVMNEEIVDIKLKD
;
A
#
# COMPACT_ATOMS: atom_id res chain seq x y z
N MET A 1 12.35 -55.40 16.37
CA MET A 1 12.27 -54.66 15.09
C MET A 1 10.83 -54.30 14.81
N LYS A 2 10.29 -53.20 15.39
CA LYS A 2 9.00 -52.59 15.05
C LYS A 2 8.90 -51.26 15.79
N SER A 3 9.66 -50.24 15.39
CA SER A 3 9.53 -48.91 16.02
C SER A 3 10.02 -47.75 15.14
N SER A 4 10.30 -48.00 13.84
CA SER A 4 10.85 -46.92 12.98
C SER A 4 9.86 -46.32 11.96
N ASN A 5 8.67 -46.89 11.79
CA ASN A 5 7.77 -46.44 10.71
C ASN A 5 6.75 -45.35 11.12
N ILE A 6 6.60 -45.04 12.41
CA ILE A 6 5.62 -44.04 12.88
C ILE A 6 6.18 -42.64 12.84
N ILE A 7 7.49 -42.46 13.01
CA ILE A 7 8.12 -41.13 13.01
C ILE A 7 8.19 -40.53 11.59
N PHE A 8 8.30 -41.35 10.53
CA PHE A 8 8.32 -40.90 9.15
C PHE A 8 6.97 -40.37 8.64
N LEU A 9 5.86 -40.86 9.17
CA LEU A 9 4.53 -40.43 8.77
C LEU A 9 4.16 -39.04 9.34
N TYR A 10 4.64 -38.72 10.54
CA TYR A 10 4.41 -37.36 11.14
C TYR A 10 5.24 -36.24 10.51
N LEU A 11 6.42 -36.56 10.00
CA LEU A 11 7.27 -35.57 9.28
C LEU A 11 6.74 -35.25 7.86
N PHE A 12 5.99 -36.15 7.24
CA PHE A 12 5.38 -35.90 5.93
C PHE A 12 4.09 -35.05 6.03
N TYR A 13 3.39 -35.07 7.17
CA TYR A 13 2.17 -34.26 7.38
C TYR A 13 2.48 -32.78 7.63
N SER A 14 3.67 -32.41 8.07
CA SER A 14 4.06 -31.03 8.31
C SER A 14 4.51 -30.27 7.04
N LEU A 15 4.59 -30.95 5.90
CA LEU A 15 4.98 -30.40 4.59
C LEU A 15 3.80 -30.26 3.61
N MET A 16 2.60 -30.71 3.98
CA MET A 16 1.40 -30.51 3.16
C MET A 16 0.69 -29.24 3.62
N GLY A 17 0.64 -28.22 2.73
CA GLY A 17 -0.22 -27.05 2.91
C GLY A 17 -1.68 -27.42 3.19
N SER A 18 -2.49 -26.50 3.70
CA SER A 18 -3.92 -26.72 3.97
C SER A 18 -4.63 -27.30 2.74
N THR A 19 -5.43 -28.33 2.92
CA THR A 19 -6.29 -28.89 1.86
C THR A 19 -7.63 -28.15 1.77
N ILE A 20 -8.35 -28.32 0.67
CA ILE A 20 -9.73 -27.78 0.54
C ILE A 20 -10.63 -28.34 1.65
N GLU A 21 -10.49 -29.64 2.02
CA GLU A 21 -11.23 -30.26 3.11
C GLU A 21 -10.95 -29.55 4.45
N ASP A 22 -9.68 -29.32 4.78
CA ASP A 22 -9.31 -28.58 6.00
C ASP A 22 -9.92 -27.17 6.03
N ARG A 23 -9.95 -26.49 4.88
CA ARG A 23 -10.55 -25.17 4.74
C ARG A 23 -12.07 -25.19 4.90
N LEU A 24 -12.73 -26.19 4.32
CA LEU A 24 -14.17 -26.41 4.49
C LEU A 24 -14.56 -26.68 5.95
N ASP A 25 -13.76 -27.43 6.69
CA ASP A 25 -14.01 -27.67 8.11
C ASP A 25 -13.80 -26.38 8.94
N LYS A 26 -12.78 -25.59 8.63
CA LYS A 26 -12.53 -24.27 9.24
C LYS A 26 -13.63 -23.25 8.93
N ALA A 27 -14.34 -23.37 7.80
CA ALA A 27 -15.48 -22.52 7.46
C ALA A 27 -16.68 -22.71 8.40
N GLY A 28 -16.77 -23.84 9.10
CA GLY A 28 -17.82 -24.12 10.08
C GLY A 28 -19.22 -24.01 9.49
N LYS A 29 -20.05 -23.12 10.02
CA LYS A 29 -21.45 -22.92 9.54
C LYS A 29 -21.52 -22.41 8.10
N ASN A 30 -20.47 -21.79 7.59
CA ASN A 30 -20.40 -21.24 6.22
C ASN A 30 -19.94 -22.28 5.18
N LYS A 31 -19.67 -23.53 5.58
CA LYS A 31 -19.18 -24.60 4.71
C LYS A 31 -19.97 -24.73 3.40
N ASN A 32 -21.30 -24.65 3.48
CA ASN A 32 -22.18 -24.78 2.32
C ASN A 32 -21.99 -23.65 1.30
N GLU A 33 -21.71 -22.43 1.73
CA GLU A 33 -21.43 -21.30 0.83
C GLU A 33 -20.10 -21.53 0.10
N ILE A 34 -19.07 -21.99 0.81
CA ILE A 34 -17.76 -22.28 0.20
C ILE A 34 -17.88 -23.45 -0.80
N GLN A 35 -18.57 -24.54 -0.44
CA GLN A 35 -18.83 -25.66 -1.36
C GLN A 35 -19.63 -25.21 -2.60
N ARG A 36 -20.61 -24.34 -2.44
CA ARG A 36 -21.38 -23.76 -3.55
C ARG A 36 -20.50 -22.92 -4.47
N ALA A 37 -19.58 -22.12 -3.91
CA ALA A 37 -18.63 -21.34 -4.71
C ALA A 37 -17.74 -22.25 -5.57
N ILE A 38 -17.20 -23.32 -5.01
CA ILE A 38 -16.40 -24.32 -5.74
C ILE A 38 -17.22 -24.97 -6.87
N ALA A 39 -18.44 -25.39 -6.57
CA ALA A 39 -19.28 -26.13 -7.50
C ALA A 39 -19.82 -25.28 -8.66
N GLN A 40 -20.06 -23.98 -8.43
CA GLN A 40 -20.73 -23.10 -9.41
C GLN A 40 -19.77 -22.17 -10.16
N VAL A 41 -18.52 -22.01 -9.72
CA VAL A 41 -17.52 -21.25 -10.49
C VAL A 41 -17.30 -21.90 -11.84
N SER A 42 -17.06 -21.10 -12.88
CA SER A 42 -16.80 -21.67 -14.21
C SER A 42 -15.53 -22.53 -14.18
N LYS A 43 -15.50 -23.60 -14.96
CA LYS A 43 -14.37 -24.54 -15.02
C LYS A 43 -13.04 -23.85 -15.32
N ASN A 44 -13.05 -22.78 -16.14
CA ASN A 44 -11.85 -22.02 -16.47
C ASN A 44 -11.35 -21.13 -15.32
N HIS A 45 -12.10 -21.00 -14.25
CA HIS A 45 -11.76 -20.21 -13.08
C HIS A 45 -11.59 -21.05 -11.81
N SER A 46 -11.74 -22.39 -11.90
CA SER A 46 -11.69 -23.30 -10.74
C SER A 46 -10.38 -23.19 -9.96
N THR A 47 -9.23 -23.17 -10.67
CA THR A 47 -7.92 -23.02 -10.04
C THR A 47 -7.80 -21.74 -9.20
N GLY A 48 -8.34 -20.61 -9.72
CA GLY A 48 -8.34 -19.36 -8.96
C GLY A 48 -9.28 -19.40 -7.75
N MET A 49 -10.45 -20.06 -7.87
CA MET A 49 -11.36 -20.23 -6.74
C MET A 49 -10.73 -21.11 -5.65
N GLU A 50 -10.12 -22.22 -6.04
CA GLU A 50 -9.39 -23.08 -5.11
C GLU A 50 -8.27 -22.33 -4.40
N TRP A 51 -7.49 -21.55 -5.16
CA TRP A 51 -6.43 -20.71 -4.59
C TRP A 51 -6.99 -19.71 -3.57
N LEU A 52 -8.09 -19.00 -3.88
CA LEU A 52 -8.73 -18.09 -2.93
C LEU A 52 -9.14 -18.80 -1.65
N ILE A 53 -9.79 -19.95 -1.75
CA ILE A 53 -10.26 -20.72 -0.58
C ILE A 53 -9.08 -21.21 0.26
N LEU A 54 -8.00 -21.62 -0.36
CA LEU A 54 -6.81 -22.09 0.35
C LEU A 54 -6.12 -20.98 1.13
N HIS A 55 -6.12 -19.74 0.62
CA HIS A 55 -5.27 -18.66 1.15
C HIS A 55 -6.04 -17.49 1.79
N MET A 56 -7.38 -17.37 1.60
CA MET A 56 -8.13 -16.28 2.26
C MET A 56 -8.06 -16.40 3.79
N PRO A 57 -8.15 -15.30 4.54
CA PRO A 57 -8.23 -15.32 6.01
C PRO A 57 -9.35 -16.23 6.52
N ILE A 58 -9.14 -16.85 7.68
CA ILE A 58 -10.12 -17.76 8.29
C ILE A 58 -11.46 -17.06 8.56
N GLU A 59 -11.43 -15.81 8.95
CA GLU A 59 -12.67 -15.05 9.19
C GLU A 59 -13.47 -14.83 7.91
N ASP A 60 -12.79 -14.69 6.77
CA ASP A 60 -13.45 -14.61 5.47
C ASP A 60 -14.11 -15.95 5.10
N LEU A 61 -13.45 -17.09 5.34
CA LEU A 61 -14.07 -18.39 5.15
C LEU A 61 -15.37 -18.57 5.93
N LYS A 62 -15.47 -17.97 7.12
CA LYS A 62 -16.65 -18.07 8.00
C LYS A 62 -17.79 -17.13 7.59
N THR A 63 -17.53 -16.11 6.76
CA THR A 63 -18.46 -15.00 6.56
C THR A 63 -18.83 -14.72 5.12
N VAL A 64 -17.92 -14.92 4.14
CA VAL A 64 -18.20 -14.60 2.74
C VAL A 64 -19.17 -15.61 2.11
N ASN A 65 -20.08 -15.12 1.28
CA ASN A 65 -21.04 -15.98 0.58
C ASN A 65 -20.53 -16.39 -0.81
N SER A 66 -21.15 -17.42 -1.36
CA SER A 66 -20.77 -18.01 -2.65
C SER A 66 -20.92 -17.03 -3.81
N LYS A 67 -21.95 -16.19 -3.81
CA LYS A 67 -22.18 -15.19 -4.85
C LYS A 67 -21.01 -14.20 -4.92
N PHE A 68 -20.62 -13.64 -3.79
CA PHE A 68 -19.48 -12.72 -3.69
C PHE A 68 -18.19 -13.35 -4.23
N LEU A 69 -17.88 -14.58 -3.84
CA LEU A 69 -16.67 -15.28 -4.28
C LEU A 69 -16.67 -15.53 -5.80
N ILE A 70 -17.82 -15.98 -6.34
CA ILE A 70 -17.97 -16.27 -7.77
C ILE A 70 -17.84 -14.99 -8.59
N GLU A 71 -18.53 -13.91 -8.21
CA GLU A 71 -18.48 -12.62 -8.90
C GLU A 71 -17.08 -12.01 -8.86
N ASN A 72 -16.43 -12.02 -7.68
CA ASN A 72 -15.05 -11.56 -7.55
C ASN A 72 -14.09 -12.33 -8.49
N CYS A 73 -14.19 -13.66 -8.49
CA CYS A 73 -13.35 -14.50 -9.34
C CYS A 73 -13.60 -14.22 -10.83
N GLN A 74 -14.85 -14.19 -11.25
CA GLN A 74 -15.24 -13.93 -12.65
C GLN A 74 -14.74 -12.58 -13.13
N LEU A 75 -14.90 -11.53 -12.33
CA LEU A 75 -14.46 -10.17 -12.66
C LEU A 75 -12.94 -10.05 -12.75
N ALA A 76 -12.21 -10.71 -11.83
CA ALA A 76 -10.74 -10.73 -11.88
C ALA A 76 -10.22 -11.37 -13.17
N TYR A 77 -10.75 -12.53 -13.54
CA TYR A 77 -10.40 -13.19 -14.83
C TYR A 77 -10.85 -12.39 -16.06
N LYS A 78 -11.99 -11.71 -15.97
CA LYS A 78 -12.46 -10.79 -17.02
C LYS A 78 -11.48 -9.65 -17.22
N ALA A 79 -11.05 -8.99 -16.14
CA ALA A 79 -10.07 -7.90 -16.19
C ALA A 79 -8.74 -8.39 -16.78
N ARG A 80 -8.22 -9.54 -16.32
CA ARG A 80 -7.03 -10.18 -16.88
C ARG A 80 -7.13 -10.44 -18.38
N LYS A 81 -8.28 -10.91 -18.84
CA LYS A 81 -8.50 -11.20 -20.27
C LYS A 81 -8.55 -9.94 -21.13
N GLN A 82 -9.11 -8.86 -20.60
CA GLN A 82 -9.40 -7.65 -21.37
C GLN A 82 -8.29 -6.60 -21.35
N SER A 83 -7.48 -6.54 -20.26
CA SER A 83 -6.33 -5.64 -20.20
C SER A 83 -5.23 -6.07 -21.15
N SER A 84 -4.52 -5.10 -21.75
CA SER A 84 -3.42 -5.34 -22.71
C SER A 84 -2.24 -6.10 -22.07
N TRP A 85 -2.02 -5.92 -20.78
CA TRP A 85 -0.95 -6.56 -19.99
C TRP A 85 -1.36 -7.90 -19.38
N GLY A 86 -2.65 -8.20 -19.26
CA GLY A 86 -3.14 -9.33 -18.48
C GLY A 86 -2.62 -10.70 -18.89
N ARG A 87 -2.30 -10.89 -20.20
CA ARG A 87 -1.76 -12.16 -20.71
C ARG A 87 -0.30 -12.39 -20.33
N SER A 88 0.46 -11.33 -20.09
CA SER A 88 1.87 -11.43 -19.67
C SER A 88 2.05 -11.64 -18.17
N ILE A 89 0.97 -11.51 -17.38
CA ILE A 89 1.03 -11.70 -15.93
C ILE A 89 1.14 -13.20 -15.62
N PRO A 90 2.19 -13.65 -14.91
CA PRO A 90 2.29 -15.03 -14.43
C PRO A 90 1.10 -15.41 -13.52
N ASP A 91 0.66 -16.66 -13.54
CA ASP A 91 -0.47 -17.11 -12.72
C ASP A 91 -0.23 -16.89 -11.22
N SER A 92 0.99 -17.11 -10.75
CA SER A 92 1.36 -16.85 -9.35
C SER A 92 1.17 -15.37 -8.95
N ILE A 93 1.47 -14.44 -9.84
CA ILE A 93 1.26 -13.00 -9.62
C ILE A 93 -0.22 -12.65 -9.70
N PHE A 94 -0.95 -13.22 -10.66
CA PHE A 94 -2.39 -13.02 -10.78
C PHE A 94 -3.13 -13.50 -9.53
N PHE A 95 -2.85 -14.71 -9.06
CA PHE A 95 -3.52 -15.27 -7.89
C PHE A 95 -3.26 -14.47 -6.62
N GLN A 96 -2.03 -14.03 -6.41
CA GLN A 96 -1.66 -13.33 -5.19
C GLN A 96 -2.06 -11.84 -5.19
N TYR A 97 -2.09 -11.18 -6.36
CA TYR A 97 -2.12 -9.71 -6.40
C TYR A 97 -3.20 -9.10 -7.29
N VAL A 98 -3.98 -9.92 -8.02
CA VAL A 98 -5.18 -9.47 -8.74
C VAL A 98 -6.44 -10.08 -8.15
N LEU A 99 -6.40 -11.39 -7.88
CA LEU A 99 -7.55 -12.18 -7.48
C LEU A 99 -8.09 -11.88 -6.07
N PRO A 100 -7.27 -11.53 -5.04
CA PRO A 100 -7.76 -11.22 -3.70
C PRO A 100 -8.75 -10.05 -3.69
N PHE A 101 -9.78 -10.17 -2.85
CA PHE A 101 -10.87 -9.19 -2.72
C PHE A 101 -10.68 -8.22 -1.56
N ALA A 102 -9.60 -8.36 -0.83
CA ALA A 102 -9.22 -7.50 0.28
C ALA A 102 -7.70 -7.40 0.43
N ASN A 103 -7.25 -6.45 1.21
CA ASN A 103 -5.84 -6.20 1.49
C ASN A 103 -5.43 -6.78 2.85
N LEU A 104 -6.08 -6.34 3.92
CA LEU A 104 -5.86 -6.78 5.30
C LEU A 104 -7.19 -6.99 6.02
N ASN A 105 -7.47 -6.19 7.06
CA ASN A 105 -8.61 -6.33 7.97
C ASN A 105 -9.79 -5.41 7.66
N GLU A 106 -9.74 -4.63 6.59
CA GLU A 106 -10.83 -3.73 6.19
C GLU A 106 -12.13 -4.50 5.95
N ARG A 107 -13.27 -3.83 6.10
CA ARG A 107 -14.59 -4.41 5.78
C ARG A 107 -14.61 -4.96 4.36
N ARG A 108 -15.21 -6.14 4.17
CA ARG A 108 -15.33 -6.79 2.85
C ARG A 108 -16.44 -6.14 2.04
N ASP A 109 -16.08 -5.24 1.15
CA ASP A 109 -16.98 -4.56 0.23
C ASP A 109 -17.00 -5.26 -1.14
N ASP A 110 -18.15 -5.26 -1.81
CA ASP A 110 -18.28 -5.76 -3.19
C ASP A 110 -17.92 -4.65 -4.20
N TRP A 111 -16.67 -4.21 -4.14
CA TRP A 111 -16.15 -3.07 -4.89
C TRP A 111 -15.77 -3.41 -6.34
N ARG A 112 -15.42 -4.66 -6.64
CA ARG A 112 -14.73 -5.02 -7.89
C ARG A 112 -15.56 -4.69 -9.14
N GLY A 113 -16.86 -4.99 -9.14
CA GLY A 113 -17.75 -4.72 -10.25
C GLY A 113 -17.98 -3.24 -10.52
N ASP A 114 -18.11 -2.45 -9.45
CA ASP A 114 -18.25 -0.99 -9.52
C ASP A 114 -16.96 -0.33 -10.00
N PHE A 115 -15.83 -0.66 -9.40
CA PHE A 115 -14.52 -0.10 -9.78
C PHE A 115 -14.11 -0.49 -11.19
N TYR A 116 -14.41 -1.73 -11.62
CA TYR A 116 -14.21 -2.12 -13.01
C TYR A 116 -14.94 -1.17 -13.98
N LYS A 117 -16.18 -0.81 -13.69
CA LYS A 117 -16.98 0.11 -14.54
C LYS A 117 -16.42 1.54 -14.47
N ARG A 118 -16.09 2.02 -13.27
CA ARG A 118 -15.57 3.39 -13.04
C ARG A 118 -14.24 3.65 -13.73
N PHE A 119 -13.38 2.61 -13.85
CA PHE A 119 -12.00 2.74 -14.32
C PHE A 119 -11.75 1.98 -15.65
N TYR A 120 -12.81 1.52 -16.31
CA TYR A 120 -12.71 0.82 -17.59
C TYR A 120 -12.00 1.64 -18.66
N ASP A 121 -12.26 2.94 -18.72
CA ASP A 121 -11.63 3.88 -19.65
C ASP A 121 -10.11 3.92 -19.48
N ILE A 122 -9.62 3.86 -18.25
CA ILE A 122 -8.19 3.82 -17.93
C ILE A 122 -7.58 2.49 -18.42
N MET A 123 -8.25 1.36 -18.11
CA MET A 123 -7.81 0.06 -18.60
C MET A 123 -7.69 0.05 -20.13
N ASN A 124 -8.70 0.54 -20.82
CA ASN A 124 -8.78 0.50 -22.26
C ASN A 124 -7.82 1.47 -22.98
N SER A 125 -7.43 2.56 -22.31
CA SER A 125 -6.51 3.57 -22.85
C SER A 125 -5.05 3.37 -22.43
N SER A 126 -4.74 2.32 -21.66
CA SER A 126 -3.38 2.07 -21.17
C SER A 126 -2.74 0.87 -21.85
N LYS A 127 -1.44 0.95 -22.06
CA LYS A 127 -0.65 -0.10 -22.74
C LYS A 127 0.01 -1.08 -21.77
N SER A 128 0.18 -0.67 -20.50
CA SER A 128 0.83 -1.46 -19.46
C SER A 128 0.17 -1.24 -18.10
N ALA A 129 0.46 -2.13 -17.14
CA ALA A 129 0.03 -2.00 -15.76
C ALA A 129 0.63 -0.76 -15.09
N TYR A 130 1.86 -0.41 -15.44
CA TYR A 130 2.55 0.79 -15.00
C TYR A 130 1.79 2.06 -15.40
N GLU A 131 1.50 2.21 -16.70
CA GLU A 131 0.76 3.36 -17.24
C GLU A 131 -0.64 3.46 -16.64
N ALA A 132 -1.35 2.34 -16.52
CA ALA A 132 -2.68 2.29 -15.93
C ALA A 132 -2.67 2.76 -14.47
N THR A 133 -1.67 2.35 -13.69
CA THR A 133 -1.53 2.77 -12.29
C THR A 133 -1.24 4.25 -12.17
N ALA A 134 -0.31 4.80 -12.96
CA ALA A 134 -0.01 6.22 -12.95
C ALA A 134 -1.27 7.05 -13.28
N LYS A 135 -2.01 6.68 -14.32
CA LYS A 135 -3.29 7.32 -14.67
C LYS A 135 -4.33 7.20 -13.56
N LEU A 136 -4.49 6.01 -12.95
CA LEU A 136 -5.39 5.81 -11.81
C LEU A 136 -5.05 6.79 -10.69
N ASN A 137 -3.79 6.81 -10.24
CA ASN A 137 -3.38 7.64 -9.13
C ASN A 137 -3.57 9.14 -9.37
N ASN A 138 -3.47 9.59 -10.65
CA ASN A 138 -3.70 10.98 -11.02
C ASN A 138 -5.18 11.40 -10.94
N ILE A 139 -6.15 10.50 -11.19
CA ILE A 139 -7.53 10.93 -11.42
C ILE A 139 -8.58 10.25 -10.54
N MET A 140 -8.29 9.06 -9.96
CA MET A 140 -9.33 8.28 -9.32
C MET A 140 -9.88 8.94 -8.06
N PHE A 141 -9.03 9.55 -7.25
CA PHE A 141 -9.42 10.13 -5.97
C PHE A 141 -10.38 11.32 -6.14
N ASP A 142 -10.14 12.17 -7.14
CA ASP A 142 -11.11 13.21 -7.52
C ASP A 142 -12.41 12.60 -8.05
N ARG A 143 -12.32 11.54 -8.89
CA ARG A 143 -13.48 10.86 -9.47
C ARG A 143 -14.39 10.20 -8.42
N ILE A 144 -13.81 9.69 -7.33
CA ILE A 144 -14.57 9.07 -6.23
C ILE A 144 -14.80 10.01 -5.04
N GLY A 145 -14.25 11.22 -5.06
CA GLY A 145 -14.47 12.25 -4.04
C GLY A 145 -13.78 11.98 -2.70
N VAL A 146 -12.63 11.28 -2.67
CA VAL A 146 -11.91 10.96 -1.44
C VAL A 146 -10.62 11.75 -1.34
N LYS A 147 -10.33 12.29 -0.15
CA LYS A 147 -9.11 13.06 0.16
C LYS A 147 -8.39 12.49 1.37
N TYR A 148 -7.09 12.75 1.44
CA TYR A 148 -6.34 12.49 2.67
C TYR A 148 -6.82 13.38 3.80
N SER A 149 -6.99 12.81 4.99
CA SER A 149 -7.25 13.59 6.21
C SER A 149 -6.91 12.81 7.48
N THR A 150 -6.31 13.50 8.44
CA THR A 150 -6.17 12.99 9.81
C THR A 150 -7.50 12.95 10.56
N LYS A 151 -8.54 13.64 10.04
CA LYS A 151 -9.91 13.67 10.59
C LYS A 151 -10.79 12.51 10.08
N ARG A 152 -10.21 11.53 9.33
CA ARG A 152 -10.93 10.32 8.90
C ARG A 152 -11.51 9.54 10.09
N PRO A 153 -12.60 8.76 9.90
CA PRO A 153 -13.23 8.00 10.99
C PRO A 153 -12.33 6.95 11.64
N LYS A 154 -11.53 6.21 10.82
CA LYS A 154 -10.58 5.18 11.27
C LYS A 154 -9.43 5.03 10.27
N ALA A 155 -8.37 4.30 10.64
CA ALA A 155 -7.20 4.13 9.78
C ALA A 155 -7.47 3.17 8.59
N ASP A 156 -8.14 2.07 8.85
CA ASP A 156 -8.34 0.89 7.99
C ASP A 156 -9.72 0.89 7.29
N GLN A 157 -10.14 2.07 6.81
CA GLN A 157 -11.42 2.18 6.09
C GLN A 157 -11.42 1.32 4.83
N SER A 158 -12.52 0.58 4.63
CA SER A 158 -12.79 -0.11 3.36
C SER A 158 -13.04 0.88 2.22
N PRO A 159 -13.07 0.43 0.95
CA PRO A 159 -13.37 1.30 -0.18
C PRO A 159 -14.63 2.13 0.00
N TYR A 160 -15.74 1.51 0.37
CA TYR A 160 -17.00 2.26 0.51
C TYR A 160 -17.09 3.09 1.79
N GLU A 161 -16.42 2.68 2.88
CA GLU A 161 -16.29 3.54 4.06
C GLU A 161 -15.50 4.82 3.74
N SER A 162 -14.45 4.71 2.91
CA SER A 162 -13.66 5.85 2.47
C SER A 162 -14.45 6.78 1.54
N ILE A 163 -15.20 6.21 0.58
CA ILE A 163 -16.04 6.98 -0.35
C ILE A 163 -17.17 7.68 0.40
N GLU A 164 -17.83 6.99 1.33
CA GLU A 164 -18.91 7.54 2.14
C GLU A 164 -18.44 8.70 3.04
N ALA A 165 -17.27 8.54 3.64
CA ALA A 165 -16.67 9.59 4.48
C ALA A 165 -16.08 10.76 3.67
N GLY A 166 -15.70 10.54 2.40
CA GLY A 166 -14.94 11.48 1.58
C GLY A 166 -13.50 11.73 2.08
N LEU A 167 -13.11 11.05 3.14
CA LEU A 167 -11.83 11.21 3.85
C LEU A 167 -11.22 9.85 4.17
N ALA A 168 -9.90 9.70 4.00
CA ALA A 168 -9.19 8.50 4.38
C ALA A 168 -7.76 8.79 4.89
N SER A 169 -7.16 7.81 5.55
CA SER A 169 -5.73 7.79 5.89
C SER A 169 -4.90 7.33 4.70
N CYS A 170 -3.56 7.37 4.81
CA CYS A 170 -2.68 6.72 3.83
C CYS A 170 -3.02 5.23 3.64
N THR A 171 -3.45 4.53 4.70
CA THR A 171 -3.89 3.12 4.64
C THR A 171 -5.17 2.97 3.81
N GLY A 172 -6.24 3.71 4.13
CA GLY A 172 -7.51 3.65 3.38
C GLY A 172 -7.37 4.09 1.91
N LEU A 173 -6.55 5.11 1.65
CA LEU A 173 -6.23 5.55 0.28
C LEU A 173 -5.45 4.47 -0.49
N SER A 174 -4.51 3.79 0.18
CA SER A 174 -3.76 2.68 -0.43
C SER A 174 -4.66 1.48 -0.73
N PHE A 175 -5.61 1.14 0.15
CA PHE A 175 -6.62 0.11 -0.13
C PHE A 175 -7.45 0.45 -1.37
N LEU A 176 -7.93 1.69 -1.46
CA LEU A 176 -8.67 2.18 -2.63
C LEU A 176 -7.86 2.03 -3.93
N LEU A 177 -6.59 2.44 -3.93
CA LEU A 177 -5.75 2.36 -5.13
C LEU A 177 -5.41 0.90 -5.49
N VAL A 178 -5.11 0.03 -4.51
CA VAL A 178 -4.91 -1.41 -4.75
C VAL A 178 -6.15 -2.04 -5.38
N ASP A 179 -7.34 -1.75 -4.82
CA ASP A 179 -8.59 -2.34 -5.30
C ASP A 179 -8.99 -1.81 -6.68
N ALA A 180 -8.74 -0.52 -6.95
CA ALA A 180 -8.90 0.06 -8.29
C ALA A 180 -7.95 -0.61 -9.31
N CYS A 181 -6.67 -0.78 -8.98
CA CYS A 181 -5.70 -1.51 -9.79
C CYS A 181 -6.17 -2.95 -10.06
N ARG A 182 -6.53 -3.69 -9.02
CA ARG A 182 -7.02 -5.07 -9.13
C ARG A 182 -8.30 -5.17 -9.99
N SER A 183 -9.19 -4.18 -9.90
CA SER A 183 -10.44 -4.17 -10.67
C SER A 183 -10.22 -4.16 -12.17
N ILE A 184 -9.15 -3.55 -12.64
CA ILE A 184 -8.77 -3.45 -14.06
C ILE A 184 -7.64 -4.41 -14.45
N GLY A 185 -7.32 -5.38 -13.59
CA GLY A 185 -6.35 -6.44 -13.88
C GLY A 185 -4.89 -6.06 -13.67
N VAL A 186 -4.60 -4.99 -12.96
CA VAL A 186 -3.24 -4.65 -12.52
C VAL A 186 -2.94 -5.39 -11.22
N PRO A 187 -1.86 -6.21 -11.17
CA PRO A 187 -1.45 -6.83 -9.91
C PRO A 187 -0.94 -5.75 -8.95
N ALA A 188 -1.58 -5.65 -7.80
CA ALA A 188 -1.28 -4.63 -6.80
C ALA A 188 -1.33 -5.19 -5.39
N ARG A 189 -0.49 -4.63 -4.51
CA ARG A 189 -0.46 -4.99 -3.10
C ARG A 189 -0.25 -3.78 -2.21
N PHE A 190 -0.79 -3.90 -1.02
CA PHE A 190 -0.60 -2.94 0.06
C PHE A 190 0.78 -3.08 0.66
N VAL A 191 1.47 -1.97 0.87
CA VAL A 191 2.79 -1.90 1.49
C VAL A 191 2.79 -0.86 2.59
N GLY A 192 3.55 -1.08 3.64
CA GLY A 192 3.69 -0.09 4.71
C GLY A 192 4.85 -0.37 5.64
N THR A 193 5.17 0.62 6.44
CA THR A 193 6.07 0.54 7.59
C THR A 193 5.33 0.96 8.84
N PRO A 194 5.41 0.19 9.94
CA PRO A 194 4.79 0.56 11.22
C PRO A 194 5.37 1.85 11.80
N MET A 195 6.66 2.07 11.54
CA MET A 195 7.37 3.24 12.05
C MET A 195 8.58 3.55 11.16
N TRP A 196 8.81 4.82 10.87
CA TRP A 196 10.04 5.25 10.25
C TRP A 196 11.23 5.06 11.21
N TYR A 197 12.42 4.82 10.67
CA TYR A 197 13.66 4.55 11.41
C TYR A 197 13.99 5.58 12.53
N ASN A 198 13.44 6.77 12.46
CA ASN A 198 13.65 7.88 13.38
C ASN A 198 12.42 8.18 14.27
N ASP A 199 11.52 7.23 14.41
CA ASP A 199 10.27 7.32 15.19
C ASP A 199 9.32 8.47 14.77
N SER A 200 9.44 8.97 13.55
CA SER A 200 8.65 10.12 13.06
C SER A 200 7.28 9.75 12.48
N GLY A 201 6.77 8.58 12.74
CA GLY A 201 5.45 8.10 12.27
C GLY A 201 5.55 6.90 11.34
N ASN A 202 4.40 6.48 10.83
CA ASN A 202 4.22 5.38 9.90
C ASN A 202 3.81 5.88 8.51
N HIS A 203 3.78 4.99 7.53
CA HIS A 203 3.20 5.29 6.23
C HIS A 203 2.78 4.01 5.50
N SER A 204 1.84 4.17 4.58
CA SER A 204 1.35 3.11 3.70
C SER A 204 1.26 3.58 2.27
N TRP A 205 1.57 2.69 1.33
CA TRP A 205 1.57 2.95 -0.11
C TRP A 205 1.23 1.70 -0.91
N VAL A 206 1.40 1.75 -2.22
CA VAL A 206 1.04 0.68 -3.14
C VAL A 206 2.26 0.22 -3.93
N GLU A 207 2.43 -1.10 -4.06
CA GLU A 207 3.28 -1.70 -5.08
C GLU A 207 2.42 -2.38 -6.16
N ILE A 208 2.83 -2.23 -7.43
CA ILE A 208 2.21 -2.91 -8.57
C ILE A 208 3.24 -3.71 -9.34
N TRP A 209 2.79 -4.74 -10.05
CA TRP A 209 3.64 -5.56 -10.89
C TRP A 209 3.47 -5.23 -12.38
N ASP A 210 4.57 -4.84 -13.01
CA ASP A 210 4.70 -4.73 -14.47
C ASP A 210 6.13 -5.12 -14.87
N ASN A 211 6.35 -6.42 -15.17
CA ASN A 211 7.67 -7.03 -15.39
C ASN A 211 8.69 -6.81 -14.24
N GLY A 212 8.21 -6.47 -13.08
CA GLY A 212 8.91 -6.12 -11.85
C GLY A 212 8.01 -5.31 -10.94
N TRP A 213 8.42 -5.11 -9.69
CA TRP A 213 7.66 -4.32 -8.74
C TRP A 213 7.98 -2.82 -8.88
N HIS A 214 6.93 -2.01 -8.97
CA HIS A 214 6.95 -0.55 -8.96
C HIS A 214 6.09 -0.04 -7.82
N PHE A 215 6.37 1.15 -7.31
CA PHE A 215 5.64 1.71 -6.15
C PHE A 215 5.20 3.15 -6.37
N THR A 216 4.14 3.55 -5.67
CA THR A 216 3.61 4.92 -5.63
C THR A 216 2.85 5.16 -4.33
N GLY A 217 2.92 6.37 -3.79
CA GLY A 217 2.00 6.81 -2.74
C GLY A 217 0.60 7.00 -3.32
N ALA A 218 -0.43 6.57 -2.60
CA ALA A 218 -1.82 6.75 -3.02
C ALA A 218 -2.25 8.22 -2.82
N ILE A 219 -2.86 8.85 -3.84
CA ILE A 219 -3.17 10.29 -3.92
C ILE A 219 -1.91 11.19 -4.00
N GLU A 220 -0.75 10.59 -4.21
CA GLU A 220 0.55 11.26 -4.28
C GLU A 220 1.19 11.07 -5.66
N PRO A 221 0.50 11.43 -6.76
CA PRO A 221 1.01 11.18 -8.10
C PRO A 221 2.21 12.07 -8.41
N THR A 222 3.16 11.51 -9.15
CA THR A 222 4.32 12.22 -9.69
C THR A 222 4.25 12.26 -11.22
N GLY A 223 3.13 12.75 -11.74
CA GLY A 223 2.80 12.72 -13.16
C GLY A 223 2.61 11.29 -13.65
N ASP A 224 3.26 10.91 -14.74
CA ASP A 224 3.18 9.58 -15.34
C ASP A 224 4.25 8.62 -14.82
N GLU A 225 4.97 8.97 -13.75
CA GLU A 225 6.09 8.19 -13.23
C GLU A 225 5.75 7.51 -11.90
N LEU A 226 6.08 6.23 -11.80
CA LEU A 226 6.14 5.48 -10.54
C LEU A 226 7.58 5.47 -10.01
N ASN A 227 7.77 4.95 -8.79
CA ASN A 227 9.07 4.88 -8.09
C ASN A 227 9.65 6.25 -7.69
N LYS A 228 8.87 7.32 -7.81
CA LYS A 228 9.17 8.65 -7.29
C LYS A 228 8.18 8.96 -6.17
N VAL A 229 8.66 9.12 -4.95
CA VAL A 229 7.85 9.34 -3.76
C VAL A 229 8.56 10.28 -2.81
N TRP A 230 7.80 11.07 -2.05
CA TRP A 230 8.35 12.00 -1.06
C TRP A 230 9.07 11.29 0.09
N PHE A 231 8.70 10.04 0.38
CA PHE A 231 9.24 9.26 1.49
C PHE A 231 10.47 8.41 1.12
N ALA A 232 11.05 8.58 -0.07
CA ALA A 232 12.16 7.76 -0.55
C ALA A 232 13.38 7.76 0.39
N ASP A 233 13.71 8.90 0.98
CA ASP A 233 14.81 9.07 1.93
C ASP A 233 14.55 8.33 3.25
N ARG A 234 13.30 8.31 3.74
CA ARG A 234 12.90 7.57 4.95
C ARG A 234 12.89 6.07 4.70
N ALA A 235 12.27 5.65 3.60
CA ALA A 235 12.22 4.25 3.21
C ALA A 235 13.61 3.65 2.97
N SER A 236 14.57 4.46 2.49
CA SER A 236 15.95 4.02 2.27
C SER A 236 16.70 3.62 3.54
N LYS A 237 16.23 4.04 4.69
CA LYS A 237 16.80 3.74 6.01
C LYS A 237 16.00 2.68 6.78
N ALA A 238 15.12 1.94 6.11
CA ALA A 238 14.40 0.82 6.70
C ALA A 238 15.38 -0.24 7.22
N VAL A 239 14.98 -0.97 8.26
CA VAL A 239 15.79 -2.03 8.86
C VAL A 239 15.16 -3.37 8.52
N LYS A 240 15.81 -4.12 7.63
CA LYS A 240 15.35 -5.44 7.23
C LYS A 240 15.25 -6.39 8.42
N GLY A 241 14.15 -7.13 8.51
CA GLY A 241 13.88 -8.08 9.58
C GLY A 241 13.42 -7.45 10.90
N ASP A 242 13.37 -6.11 11.00
CA ASP A 242 12.89 -5.43 12.18
C ASP A 242 11.38 -5.17 12.07
N ILE A 243 10.59 -5.70 13.02
CA ILE A 243 9.13 -5.61 13.00
C ILE A 243 8.61 -4.16 13.06
N LYS A 244 9.38 -3.25 13.64
CA LYS A 244 9.03 -1.85 13.83
C LYS A 244 9.50 -0.97 12.66
N TYR A 245 10.73 -1.17 12.20
CA TYR A 245 11.40 -0.30 11.23
C TYR A 245 11.56 -0.92 9.84
N GLY A 246 11.05 -2.13 9.63
CA GLY A 246 11.01 -2.79 8.33
C GLY A 246 9.88 -2.27 7.44
N ILE A 247 9.93 -2.66 6.18
CA ILE A 247 8.88 -2.39 5.19
C ILE A 247 8.26 -3.72 4.77
N TYR A 248 6.95 -3.81 4.91
CA TYR A 248 6.19 -5.03 4.69
C TYR A 248 5.17 -4.88 3.58
N ALA A 249 5.06 -5.90 2.73
CA ALA A 249 4.02 -6.01 1.72
C ALA A 249 3.01 -7.10 2.13
N ALA A 250 1.72 -6.79 2.05
CA ALA A 250 0.68 -7.76 2.30
C ALA A 250 0.66 -8.85 1.22
N THR A 251 0.41 -10.09 1.63
CA THR A 251 0.24 -11.23 0.74
C THR A 251 -0.81 -12.20 1.30
N TRP A 252 -1.51 -12.91 0.41
CA TRP A 252 -2.39 -14.00 0.82
C TRP A 252 -1.70 -15.37 0.74
N ALA A 253 -0.54 -15.44 0.08
CA ALA A 253 0.28 -16.66 0.13
C ALA A 253 0.78 -16.93 1.55
N ASP A 254 1.06 -18.20 1.85
CA ASP A 254 1.63 -18.58 3.12
C ASP A 254 2.97 -17.88 3.38
N SER A 255 3.15 -17.40 4.59
CA SER A 255 4.35 -16.71 5.05
C SER A 255 4.53 -16.93 6.55
N ASP A 256 5.78 -16.92 7.00
CA ASP A 256 6.13 -16.93 8.43
C ASP A 256 5.99 -15.54 9.08
N LEU A 257 5.71 -14.50 8.27
CA LEU A 257 5.56 -13.13 8.73
C LEU A 257 4.10 -12.68 8.65
N TYR A 258 3.70 -11.89 9.63
CA TYR A 258 2.41 -11.20 9.63
C TYR A 258 2.59 -9.71 9.39
N PHE A 259 1.62 -9.08 8.71
CA PHE A 259 1.64 -7.64 8.47
C PHE A 259 1.50 -6.90 9.80
N PRO A 260 2.49 -6.06 10.17
CA PRO A 260 2.44 -5.32 11.43
C PRO A 260 1.50 -4.11 11.30
N MET A 261 0.34 -4.19 11.96
CA MET A 261 -0.70 -3.16 11.92
C MET A 261 -0.65 -2.29 13.19
N ASP A 262 -0.37 -0.99 13.06
CA ASP A 262 -0.38 -0.05 14.20
C ASP A 262 -1.78 0.14 14.78
N TRP A 263 -2.80 0.06 13.94
CA TRP A 263 -4.21 0.26 14.33
C TRP A 263 -4.87 -0.98 14.93
N LEU A 264 -4.24 -2.15 14.84
CA LEU A 264 -4.76 -3.41 15.35
C LEU A 264 -3.61 -4.27 15.87
N LYS A 265 -3.19 -4.01 17.09
CA LYS A 265 -2.03 -4.66 17.72
C LYS A 265 -2.29 -6.15 17.99
N ASP A 266 -1.23 -6.93 17.96
CA ASP A 266 -1.19 -8.36 18.30
C ASP A 266 -2.03 -9.29 17.39
N VAL A 267 -2.51 -8.82 16.26
CA VAL A 267 -3.22 -9.64 15.27
C VAL A 267 -2.24 -10.32 14.33
N LYS A 268 -2.20 -11.65 14.38
CA LYS A 268 -1.37 -12.52 13.54
C LYS A 268 -2.27 -13.29 12.56
N THR A 269 -2.90 -12.57 11.65
CA THR A 269 -3.88 -13.16 10.70
C THR A 269 -3.50 -12.88 9.25
N TYR A 270 -2.92 -11.73 8.98
CA TYR A 270 -2.66 -11.29 7.61
C TYR A 270 -1.18 -11.45 7.30
N ASN A 271 -0.87 -12.32 6.34
CA ASN A 271 0.50 -12.64 5.96
C ASN A 271 1.19 -11.44 5.29
N ALA A 272 2.51 -11.36 5.46
CA ALA A 272 3.34 -10.33 4.87
C ALA A 272 4.67 -10.87 4.35
N ILE A 273 5.30 -10.08 3.51
CA ILE A 273 6.67 -10.28 3.03
C ILE A 273 7.48 -9.05 3.42
N ASP A 274 8.66 -9.24 4.01
CA ASP A 274 9.61 -8.14 4.20
C ASP A 274 10.19 -7.74 2.84
N VAL A 275 9.93 -6.51 2.44
CA VAL A 275 10.37 -5.93 1.16
C VAL A 275 11.36 -4.78 1.35
N SER A 276 11.91 -4.62 2.54
CA SER A 276 12.85 -3.54 2.90
C SER A 276 13.99 -3.39 1.91
N ASP A 277 14.56 -4.50 1.42
CA ASP A 277 15.67 -4.49 0.44
C ASP A 277 15.39 -3.71 -0.85
N ARG A 278 14.12 -3.52 -1.21
CA ARG A 278 13.74 -2.73 -2.40
C ARG A 278 13.96 -1.25 -2.23
N TYR A 279 13.91 -0.79 -0.98
CA TYR A 279 13.92 0.62 -0.61
C TYR A 279 15.25 1.05 -0.03
N ILE A 280 15.97 0.14 0.64
CA ILE A 280 17.26 0.45 1.27
C ILE A 280 18.26 0.94 0.22
N LYS A 281 18.73 2.18 0.40
CA LYS A 281 19.74 2.83 -0.43
C LYS A 281 20.68 3.63 0.45
N SER A 282 21.97 3.61 0.13
CA SER A 282 22.95 4.51 0.74
C SER A 282 22.98 5.82 -0.04
N TYR A 283 22.70 6.93 0.62
CA TYR A 283 22.82 8.29 0.05
C TYR A 283 24.15 8.96 0.38
N GLY A 284 25.07 8.24 1.02
CA GLY A 284 26.31 8.79 1.57
C GLY A 284 26.07 9.57 2.87
N ASP A 285 27.13 9.70 3.68
CA ASP A 285 27.01 10.38 5.00
C ASP A 285 27.20 11.89 4.93
N GLU A 286 27.48 12.44 3.75
CA GLU A 286 27.76 13.86 3.55
C GLU A 286 26.51 14.76 3.50
N PHE A 287 25.34 14.17 3.16
CA PHE A 287 24.08 14.87 3.05
C PHE A 287 23.06 14.34 4.07
N VAL A 288 22.24 15.22 4.58
CA VAL A 288 21.14 14.86 5.48
C VAL A 288 19.83 15.53 5.08
N PRO A 289 18.68 14.88 5.30
CA PRO A 289 17.39 15.46 4.99
C PRO A 289 17.02 16.55 5.99
N ILE A 290 16.74 17.73 5.49
CA ILE A 290 16.14 18.83 6.23
C ILE A 290 14.70 18.97 5.75
N ARG A 291 13.75 18.81 6.67
CA ARG A 291 12.31 18.83 6.40
C ARG A 291 11.72 20.14 6.92
N ILE A 292 11.05 20.89 6.06
CA ILE A 292 10.51 22.21 6.39
C ILE A 292 8.99 22.13 6.47
N ARG A 293 8.44 22.56 7.62
CA ARG A 293 7.00 22.75 7.82
C ARG A 293 6.73 24.23 8.07
N VAL A 294 5.67 24.73 7.44
CA VAL A 294 5.22 26.12 7.63
C VAL A 294 3.82 26.10 8.21
N PHE A 295 3.62 26.87 9.26
CA PHE A 295 2.36 26.98 9.99
C PHE A 295 1.84 28.43 9.91
N ASP A 296 0.54 28.57 9.79
CA ASP A 296 -0.15 29.84 9.96
C ASP A 296 -0.26 30.25 11.46
N SER A 297 -0.89 31.39 11.71
CA SER A 297 -1.14 31.89 13.06
C SER A 297 -2.07 30.99 13.90
N LYS A 298 -2.88 30.14 13.26
CA LYS A 298 -3.77 29.16 13.91
C LYS A 298 -3.07 27.84 14.22
N GLY A 299 -1.85 27.65 13.69
CA GLY A 299 -1.09 26.42 13.87
C GLY A 299 -1.42 25.31 12.88
N GLU A 300 -2.10 25.63 11.78
CA GLU A 300 -2.35 24.70 10.67
C GLU A 300 -1.20 24.76 9.64
N ARG A 301 -0.81 23.60 9.06
CA ARG A 301 0.21 23.57 8.00
C ARG A 301 -0.32 24.27 6.76
N ILE A 302 0.51 25.09 6.13
CA ILE A 302 0.18 25.80 4.90
C ILE A 302 1.16 25.52 3.76
N ALA A 303 0.61 25.49 2.53
CA ALA A 303 1.39 25.37 1.31
C ALA A 303 1.79 26.75 0.80
N THR A 304 3.05 27.13 1.02
CA THR A 304 3.60 28.42 0.61
C THR A 304 5.00 28.26 0.02
N SER A 305 5.47 29.28 -0.74
CA SER A 305 6.83 29.28 -1.29
C SER A 305 7.86 29.37 -0.17
N VAL A 306 8.89 28.52 -0.25
CA VAL A 306 10.03 28.45 0.67
C VAL A 306 11.29 28.59 -0.16
N MET A 307 12.11 29.58 0.15
CA MET A 307 13.44 29.77 -0.43
C MET A 307 14.49 29.30 0.58
N VAL A 308 15.45 28.50 0.13
CA VAL A 308 16.60 28.09 0.93
C VAL A 308 17.87 28.52 0.24
N THR A 309 18.66 29.37 0.90
CA THR A 309 19.93 29.89 0.35
C THR A 309 21.09 29.49 1.25
N GLY A 310 22.26 29.34 0.65
CA GLY A 310 23.50 28.96 1.34
C GLY A 310 24.72 29.65 0.71
N LYS A 311 25.92 29.26 1.18
CA LYS A 311 27.18 29.67 0.56
C LYS A 311 27.30 29.08 -0.86
N ASP A 312 28.27 29.57 -1.62
CA ASP A 312 28.59 29.10 -2.98
C ASP A 312 27.42 29.27 -3.97
N ASN A 313 26.61 30.29 -3.82
CA ASN A 313 25.43 30.59 -4.63
C ASN A 313 24.35 29.49 -4.60
N PHE A 314 24.33 28.66 -3.57
CA PHE A 314 23.26 27.70 -3.41
C PHE A 314 21.93 28.41 -3.22
N SER A 315 20.96 28.08 -4.06
CA SER A 315 19.59 28.58 -3.96
C SER A 315 18.64 27.48 -4.40
N PHE A 316 17.61 27.23 -3.59
CA PHE A 316 16.52 26.32 -3.89
C PHE A 316 15.21 27.00 -3.57
N GLU A 317 14.23 26.85 -4.45
CA GLU A 317 12.84 27.25 -4.21
C GLU A 317 11.92 26.02 -4.29
N GLY A 318 11.03 25.89 -3.31
CA GLY A 318 10.06 24.81 -3.25
C GLY A 318 8.80 25.25 -2.51
N LYS A 319 7.80 24.38 -2.47
CA LYS A 319 6.52 24.66 -1.80
C LYS A 319 6.36 23.75 -0.58
N SER A 320 6.08 24.34 0.59
CA SER A 320 5.71 23.57 1.77
C SER A 320 4.39 22.83 1.58
N LYS A 321 4.11 21.84 2.45
CA LYS A 321 2.91 20.99 2.37
C LYS A 321 1.89 21.43 3.41
N ASP A 322 0.61 21.43 3.01
CA ASP A 322 -0.53 21.75 3.88
C ASP A 322 -1.20 20.49 4.47
N GLU A 323 -2.34 20.67 5.13
CA GLU A 323 -3.09 19.60 5.78
C GLU A 323 -3.76 18.61 4.80
N THR A 324 -3.76 18.87 3.48
CA THR A 324 -4.30 17.97 2.46
C THR A 324 -3.29 16.90 2.04
N CYS A 325 -2.01 17.10 2.37
CA CYS A 325 -0.93 16.14 2.18
C CYS A 325 -0.78 15.22 3.41
N ASP A 326 -0.18 14.05 3.22
CA ASP A 326 0.12 13.14 4.35
C ASP A 326 0.80 13.90 5.51
N ALA A 327 0.49 13.53 6.75
CA ALA A 327 1.02 14.21 7.95
C ALA A 327 2.56 14.15 8.02
N ASN A 328 3.18 13.19 7.36
CA ASN A 328 4.63 13.01 7.29
C ASN A 328 5.24 13.58 6.00
N ASP A 329 4.44 13.98 5.01
CA ASP A 329 4.95 14.64 3.80
C ASP A 329 5.33 16.09 4.11
N HIS A 330 6.60 16.41 3.95
CA HIS A 330 7.16 17.72 4.19
C HIS A 330 8.02 18.14 3.00
N LEU A 331 8.23 19.45 2.82
CA LEU A 331 9.25 19.92 1.90
C LEU A 331 10.62 19.45 2.39
N THR A 332 11.23 18.48 1.70
CA THR A 332 12.47 17.83 2.10
C THR A 332 13.60 18.20 1.13
N LEU A 333 14.72 18.65 1.69
CA LEU A 333 15.96 18.94 0.95
C LEU A 333 17.10 18.10 1.53
N MET A 334 17.88 17.48 0.65
CA MET A 334 19.15 16.84 1.03
C MET A 334 20.25 17.92 1.05
N LEU A 335 20.65 18.34 2.23
CA LEU A 335 21.64 19.41 2.43
C LEU A 335 22.97 18.85 2.99
N PRO A 336 24.13 19.41 2.57
CA PRO A 336 25.44 18.96 3.06
C PRO A 336 25.63 19.31 4.54
N LYS A 337 26.20 18.35 5.29
CA LYS A 337 26.56 18.54 6.69
C LYS A 337 27.61 19.63 6.88
N GLY A 338 27.59 20.25 8.05
CA GLY A 338 28.56 21.24 8.48
C GLY A 338 28.37 22.64 7.88
N ARG A 339 27.32 22.86 7.09
CA ARG A 339 27.05 24.16 6.44
C ARG A 339 25.84 24.88 7.03
N ASP A 340 25.86 26.21 6.88
CA ASP A 340 24.75 27.07 7.30
C ASP A 340 23.88 27.43 6.10
N PHE A 341 22.58 27.42 6.31
CA PHE A 341 21.57 27.81 5.31
C PHE A 341 20.56 28.77 5.92
N ILE A 342 19.98 29.61 5.07
CA ILE A 342 18.89 30.50 5.43
C ILE A 342 17.62 29.99 4.76
N VAL A 343 16.63 29.63 5.58
CA VAL A 343 15.27 29.31 5.16
C VAL A 343 14.46 30.59 5.22
N GLN A 344 13.90 31.02 4.09
CA GLN A 344 13.12 32.26 3.96
C GLN A 344 11.70 31.94 3.48
N ILE A 345 10.71 32.51 4.16
CA ILE A 345 9.30 32.49 3.79
C ILE A 345 8.78 33.93 3.95
N ASN A 346 8.44 34.58 2.84
CA ASN A 346 8.13 36.01 2.80
C ASN A 346 9.27 36.82 3.48
N GLU A 347 8.94 37.56 4.53
CA GLU A 347 9.91 38.34 5.31
C GLU A 347 10.58 37.56 6.45
N VAL A 348 10.05 36.38 6.79
CA VAL A 348 10.58 35.54 7.88
C VAL A 348 11.81 34.78 7.41
N LYS A 349 12.92 34.94 8.12
CA LYS A 349 14.19 34.25 7.86
C LYS A 349 14.60 33.45 9.09
N LYS A 350 15.01 32.22 8.87
CA LYS A 350 15.60 31.35 9.90
C LYS A 350 16.91 30.76 9.40
N THR A 351 17.99 31.02 10.15
CA THR A 351 19.28 30.38 9.86
C THR A 351 19.31 29.02 10.54
N ILE A 352 19.73 28.00 9.81
CA ILE A 352 19.94 26.64 10.28
C ILE A 352 21.37 26.21 10.00
N ARG A 353 21.97 25.46 10.96
CA ARG A 353 23.24 24.77 10.77
C ARG A 353 22.96 23.28 10.59
N VAL A 354 23.25 22.78 9.41
CA VAL A 354 22.96 21.38 9.04
C VAL A 354 24.02 20.45 9.64
N MET A 355 23.66 19.73 10.68
CA MET A 355 24.55 18.71 11.31
C MET A 355 23.97 17.32 11.23
N ASN A 356 22.69 17.17 11.48
CA ASN A 356 21.91 15.95 11.43
C ASN A 356 20.60 16.21 10.71
N GLU A 357 19.81 15.16 10.46
CA GLU A 357 18.44 15.36 9.98
C GLU A 357 17.63 16.17 10.99
N GLU A 358 16.80 17.05 10.49
CA GLU A 358 16.00 17.96 11.33
C GLU A 358 14.66 18.28 10.64
N ILE A 359 13.62 18.47 11.46
CA ILE A 359 12.36 19.09 11.06
C ILE A 359 12.40 20.55 11.49
N VAL A 360 12.37 21.45 10.53
CA VAL A 360 12.42 22.89 10.75
C VAL A 360 11.01 23.46 10.69
N ASP A 361 10.48 23.83 11.85
CA ASP A 361 9.17 24.49 11.94
C ASP A 361 9.32 26.00 11.84
N ILE A 362 8.50 26.61 10.99
CA ILE A 362 8.39 28.05 10.80
C ILE A 362 6.94 28.46 11.00
N LYS A 363 6.69 29.31 11.98
CA LYS A 363 5.36 29.87 12.26
C LYS A 363 5.28 31.29 11.72
N LEU A 364 4.32 31.52 10.85
CA LEU A 364 4.02 32.87 10.36
C LEU A 364 3.13 33.58 11.39
N LYS A 365 3.36 34.88 11.53
CA LYS A 365 2.49 35.79 12.31
C LYS A 365 1.55 36.45 11.32
N ASP A 366 0.37 36.86 11.78
CA ASP A 366 -0.57 37.68 11.01
C ASP A 366 0.03 39.01 10.66
#